data_38c78a8a9948b43af94af1fd6407a6c8
#
_entry.id   38c78a8a9948b43af94af1fd6407a6c8
#
_cell.length_a   1.000
_cell.length_b   1.000
_cell.length_c   1.000
_cell.angle_alpha   90.00
_cell.angle_beta   90.00
_cell.angle_gamma   90.00
#
_symmetry.space_group_name_H-M   'P 1'
#
loop_
_entity.id
_entity.type
_entity.pdbx_description
1 polymer ?
#
loop_
_entity_poly.entity_id
_entity_poly.type
_entity_poly.pdbx_seq_one_letter_code
_entity_poly.pdbx_strand_id
1 'polypeptide(L)'
;MKKLLKISISIILILGICFLLFEISKSRNFQFFGGHVNKAETEEKVAALTFDDGPGVNTEEILDILREEEIKATFYLTGQEIEQHMDDAKRIAGEGHEIGNHSYSHTRMVLKSPSFIKDEIEKTDDLIRQTGYEGEIHFRPPYGKKLFFLPYYLSKHERKTILWNVEPESHPEIEGDANKITEHVAENIEPGSIILLHVMYESREESLKSVKKIISSLKEQGYHMTTVSELLKHQK
;
A
#
# COMPACT_ATOMS: atom_id res chain seq x y z
N MET A 1 11.20 1.18 -50.39
CA MET A 1 10.90 -0.04 -49.61
C MET A 1 11.82 -0.20 -48.40
N LYS A 2 13.14 -0.34 -48.51
CA LYS A 2 14.06 -0.57 -47.36
C LYS A 2 14.00 0.51 -46.27
N LYS A 3 13.77 1.80 -46.58
CA LYS A 3 13.66 2.89 -45.60
C LYS A 3 12.35 2.81 -44.82
N LEU A 4 11.22 2.52 -45.47
CA LEU A 4 9.93 2.32 -44.83
C LEU A 4 9.95 1.11 -43.89
N LEU A 5 10.56 0.01 -44.32
CA LEU A 5 10.69 -1.18 -43.47
C LEU A 5 11.53 -0.90 -42.22
N LYS A 6 12.64 -0.15 -42.32
CA LYS A 6 13.43 0.25 -41.15
C LYS A 6 12.61 1.13 -40.16
N ILE A 7 11.84 2.09 -40.70
CA ILE A 7 10.97 2.95 -39.86
C ILE A 7 9.92 2.10 -39.14
N SER A 8 9.25 1.17 -39.84
CA SER A 8 8.26 0.27 -39.23
C SER A 8 8.87 -0.59 -38.11
N ILE A 9 10.05 -1.16 -38.33
CA ILE A 9 10.76 -1.94 -37.31
C ILE A 9 11.12 -1.08 -36.11
N SER A 10 11.59 0.17 -36.31
CA SER A 10 11.92 1.07 -35.23
C SER A 10 10.67 1.44 -34.38
N ILE A 11 9.54 1.68 -35.05
CA ILE A 11 8.27 1.97 -34.36
C ILE A 11 7.83 0.76 -33.52
N ILE A 12 7.88 -0.45 -34.05
CA ILE A 12 7.52 -1.68 -33.34
C ILE A 12 8.41 -1.87 -32.10
N LEU A 13 9.74 -1.64 -32.26
CA LEU A 13 10.66 -1.71 -31.13
C LEU A 13 10.34 -0.69 -30.03
N ILE A 14 10.06 0.56 -30.40
CA ILE A 14 9.69 1.62 -29.43
C ILE A 14 8.40 1.23 -28.71
N LEU A 15 7.38 0.79 -29.43
CA LEU A 15 6.12 0.34 -28.83
C LEU A 15 6.34 -0.85 -27.88
N GLY A 16 7.18 -1.81 -28.26
CA GLY A 16 7.56 -2.94 -27.42
C GLY A 16 8.26 -2.51 -26.13
N ILE A 17 9.19 -1.56 -26.21
CA ILE A 17 9.88 -0.98 -25.03
C ILE A 17 8.88 -0.24 -24.16
N CYS A 18 8.01 0.59 -24.71
CA CYS A 18 6.98 1.31 -23.96
C CYS A 18 6.04 0.35 -23.24
N PHE A 19 5.62 -0.72 -23.90
CA PHE A 19 4.79 -1.76 -23.28
C PHE A 19 5.54 -2.47 -22.15
N LEU A 20 6.80 -2.85 -22.34
CA LEU A 20 7.61 -3.47 -21.29
C LEU A 20 7.76 -2.54 -20.06
N LEU A 21 8.08 -1.27 -20.27
CA LEU A 21 8.19 -0.29 -19.20
C LEU A 21 6.85 -0.07 -18.48
N PHE A 22 5.74 -0.12 -19.21
CA PHE A 22 4.41 -0.06 -18.60
C PHE A 22 4.16 -1.29 -17.71
N GLU A 23 4.48 -2.51 -18.16
CA GLU A 23 4.34 -3.73 -17.33
C GLU A 23 5.25 -3.68 -16.10
N ILE A 24 6.50 -3.25 -16.25
CA ILE A 24 7.42 -3.07 -15.13
C ILE A 24 6.87 -2.04 -14.14
N SER A 25 6.29 -0.94 -14.62
CA SER A 25 5.80 0.12 -13.74
C SER A 25 4.71 -0.33 -12.76
N LYS A 26 3.93 -1.35 -13.10
CA LYS A 26 2.86 -1.93 -12.28
C LYS A 26 3.25 -3.24 -11.59
N SER A 27 4.48 -3.75 -11.83
CA SER A 27 4.93 -5.02 -11.25
C SER A 27 5.01 -4.94 -9.73
N ARG A 28 4.44 -5.92 -9.03
CA ARG A 28 4.56 -6.08 -7.57
C ARG A 28 5.80 -6.89 -7.18
N ASN A 29 6.45 -7.55 -8.16
CA ASN A 29 7.57 -8.47 -7.95
C ASN A 29 8.90 -7.93 -8.45
N PHE A 30 8.92 -6.72 -9.04
CA PHE A 30 10.13 -6.14 -9.60
C PHE A 30 10.14 -4.63 -9.51
N GLN A 31 11.30 -4.07 -9.20
CA GLN A 31 11.65 -2.66 -9.39
C GLN A 31 13.14 -2.50 -9.72
N PHE A 32 13.52 -1.38 -10.33
CA PHE A 32 14.88 -1.18 -10.82
C PHE A 32 15.91 -0.90 -9.70
N PHE A 33 15.51 -0.29 -8.60
CA PHE A 33 16.40 0.15 -7.54
C PHE A 33 15.82 -0.15 -6.16
N GLY A 34 16.70 -0.49 -5.21
CA GLY A 34 16.33 -0.71 -3.81
C GLY A 34 15.48 -1.95 -3.55
N GLY A 35 15.09 -2.12 -2.30
CA GLY A 35 14.23 -3.22 -1.87
C GLY A 35 12.74 -2.90 -2.02
N HIS A 36 11.96 -3.91 -2.40
CA HIS A 36 10.50 -3.87 -2.34
C HIS A 36 9.99 -5.11 -1.63
N VAL A 37 8.84 -4.99 -1.00
CA VAL A 37 8.17 -6.09 -0.31
C VAL A 37 6.70 -6.08 -0.70
N ASN A 38 6.20 -7.20 -1.21
CA ASN A 38 4.79 -7.45 -1.45
C ASN A 38 4.23 -8.53 -0.52
N LYS A 39 5.13 -9.35 0.07
CA LYS A 39 4.89 -10.38 1.07
C LYS A 39 6.21 -10.61 1.82
N ALA A 40 6.17 -10.86 3.11
CA ALA A 40 7.36 -11.26 3.86
C ALA A 40 7.64 -12.76 3.65
N GLU A 41 8.91 -13.11 3.49
CA GLU A 41 9.35 -14.50 3.37
C GLU A 41 9.41 -15.16 4.75
N THR A 42 8.34 -15.84 5.15
CA THR A 42 8.22 -16.55 6.43
C THR A 42 7.31 -17.78 6.32
N GLU A 43 7.48 -18.74 7.22
CA GLU A 43 6.57 -19.89 7.38
C GLU A 43 5.57 -19.68 8.53
N GLU A 44 5.75 -18.62 9.33
CA GLU A 44 4.86 -18.30 10.43
C GLU A 44 3.54 -17.72 9.89
N LYS A 45 2.41 -18.12 10.48
CA LYS A 45 1.09 -17.58 10.15
C LYS A 45 0.91 -16.16 10.72
N VAL A 46 1.70 -15.23 10.19
CA VAL A 46 1.62 -13.81 10.47
C VAL A 46 1.24 -13.06 9.18
N ALA A 47 0.46 -12.00 9.30
CA ALA A 47 0.05 -11.17 8.16
C ALA A 47 -0.11 -9.71 8.60
N ALA A 48 0.13 -8.77 7.68
CA ALA A 48 -0.14 -7.36 7.92
C ALA A 48 -1.46 -6.94 7.28
N LEU A 49 -2.34 -6.35 8.09
CA LEU A 49 -3.54 -5.66 7.61
C LEU A 49 -3.19 -4.21 7.35
N THR A 50 -3.42 -3.73 6.12
CA THR A 50 -3.03 -2.37 5.72
C THR A 50 -4.18 -1.62 5.06
N PHE A 51 -4.26 -0.31 5.35
CA PHE A 51 -5.29 0.60 4.86
C PHE A 51 -4.64 1.77 4.13
N ASP A 52 -5.08 2.03 2.89
CA ASP A 52 -4.57 3.13 2.07
C ASP A 52 -5.54 4.32 2.04
N ASP A 53 -5.04 5.45 1.55
CA ASP A 53 -5.77 6.69 1.24
C ASP A 53 -6.34 7.48 2.44
N GLY A 54 -6.01 7.11 3.67
CA GLY A 54 -6.47 7.83 4.86
C GLY A 54 -5.63 9.04 5.26
N PRO A 55 -5.99 9.67 6.39
CA PRO A 55 -7.21 9.44 7.18
C PRO A 55 -8.48 9.95 6.47
N GLY A 56 -9.66 9.56 6.92
CA GLY A 56 -10.92 9.97 6.31
C GLY A 56 -12.11 9.78 7.25
N VAL A 57 -13.33 9.92 6.73
CA VAL A 57 -14.58 9.93 7.52
C VAL A 57 -14.80 8.66 8.35
N ASN A 58 -14.25 7.54 7.93
CA ASN A 58 -14.41 6.26 8.63
C ASN A 58 -13.25 5.94 9.61
N THR A 59 -12.33 6.90 9.85
CA THR A 59 -11.15 6.65 10.72
C THR A 59 -11.56 6.21 12.13
N GLU A 60 -12.57 6.84 12.73
CA GLU A 60 -13.04 6.47 14.07
C GLU A 60 -13.57 5.04 14.12
N GLU A 61 -14.42 4.66 13.18
CA GLU A 61 -15.02 3.33 13.13
C GLU A 61 -13.97 2.22 12.92
N ILE A 62 -12.99 2.44 12.03
CA ILE A 62 -11.91 1.46 11.83
C ILE A 62 -11.02 1.31 13.07
N LEU A 63 -10.71 2.40 13.77
CA LEU A 63 -9.95 2.36 15.01
C LEU A 63 -10.71 1.62 16.14
N ASP A 64 -12.02 1.80 16.23
CA ASP A 64 -12.86 1.07 17.17
C ASP A 64 -12.84 -0.44 16.90
N ILE A 65 -12.98 -0.85 15.62
CA ILE A 65 -12.89 -2.27 15.23
C ILE A 65 -11.52 -2.85 15.61
N LEU A 66 -10.42 -2.17 15.29
CA LEU A 66 -9.07 -2.64 15.59
C LEU A 66 -8.80 -2.74 17.10
N ARG A 67 -9.36 -1.83 17.88
CA ARG A 67 -9.27 -1.82 19.35
C ARG A 67 -10.08 -2.97 19.96
N GLU A 68 -11.32 -3.20 19.50
CA GLU A 68 -12.15 -4.33 19.93
C GLU A 68 -11.48 -5.67 19.64
N GLU A 69 -10.82 -5.78 18.50
CA GLU A 69 -10.13 -7.00 18.08
C GLU A 69 -8.70 -7.12 18.64
N GLU A 70 -8.22 -6.12 19.38
CA GLU A 70 -6.88 -6.07 20.00
C GLU A 70 -5.73 -6.25 18.99
N ILE A 71 -5.87 -5.70 17.77
CA ILE A 71 -4.83 -5.78 16.74
C ILE A 71 -4.30 -4.39 16.36
N LYS A 72 -3.08 -4.37 15.83
CA LYS A 72 -2.48 -3.19 15.21
C LYS A 72 -2.37 -3.40 13.71
N ALA A 73 -2.56 -2.33 12.97
CA ALA A 73 -2.54 -2.29 11.52
C ALA A 73 -1.59 -1.20 11.01
N THR A 74 -1.30 -1.19 9.71
CA THR A 74 -0.51 -0.14 9.06
C THR A 74 -1.41 0.72 8.18
N PHE A 75 -1.33 2.03 8.34
CA PHE A 75 -2.09 3.01 7.59
C PHE A 75 -1.14 3.78 6.65
N TYR A 76 -1.31 3.63 5.33
CA TYR A 76 -0.59 4.41 4.33
C TYR A 76 -1.38 5.68 4.03
N LEU A 77 -0.99 6.77 4.70
CA LEU A 77 -1.72 8.03 4.67
C LEU A 77 -1.20 8.96 3.57
N THR A 78 -2.11 9.70 2.92
CA THR A 78 -1.73 10.76 2.00
C THR A 78 -1.55 12.08 2.74
N GLY A 79 -0.64 12.92 2.26
CA GLY A 79 -0.38 14.20 2.92
C GLY A 79 -1.58 15.14 2.90
N GLN A 80 -2.36 15.15 1.81
CA GLN A 80 -3.57 15.96 1.71
C GLN A 80 -4.64 15.58 2.73
N GLU A 81 -4.86 14.27 2.94
CA GLU A 81 -5.83 13.80 3.92
C GLU A 81 -5.34 14.05 5.35
N ILE A 82 -4.03 13.93 5.63
CA ILE A 82 -3.47 14.31 6.94
C ILE A 82 -3.70 15.79 7.22
N GLU A 83 -3.49 16.69 6.27
CA GLU A 83 -3.75 18.13 6.45
C GLU A 83 -5.22 18.43 6.77
N GLN A 84 -6.16 17.71 6.16
CA GLN A 84 -7.59 17.88 6.37
C GLN A 84 -8.08 17.23 7.67
N HIS A 85 -7.48 16.12 8.08
CA HIS A 85 -7.90 15.26 9.19
C HIS A 85 -6.74 14.99 10.16
N MET A 86 -5.99 16.05 10.53
CA MET A 86 -4.80 15.93 11.39
C MET A 86 -5.10 15.25 12.74
N ASP A 87 -6.26 15.51 13.33
CA ASP A 87 -6.61 14.93 14.62
C ASP A 87 -6.88 13.43 14.51
N ASP A 88 -7.45 12.97 13.39
CA ASP A 88 -7.61 11.54 13.12
C ASP A 88 -6.26 10.86 12.87
N ALA A 89 -5.35 11.52 12.14
CA ALA A 89 -3.98 11.03 11.96
C ALA A 89 -3.23 10.90 13.30
N LYS A 90 -3.41 11.86 14.22
CA LYS A 90 -2.87 11.77 15.59
C LYS A 90 -3.48 10.62 16.40
N ARG A 91 -4.76 10.33 16.22
CA ARG A 91 -5.42 9.18 16.88
C ARG A 91 -4.84 7.86 16.37
N ILE A 92 -4.64 7.72 15.04
CA ILE A 92 -3.99 6.54 14.46
C ILE A 92 -2.62 6.31 15.11
N ALA A 93 -1.78 7.36 15.21
CA ALA A 93 -0.46 7.28 15.87
C ALA A 93 -0.58 6.97 17.36
N GLY A 94 -1.47 7.69 18.08
CA GLY A 94 -1.66 7.60 19.52
C GLY A 94 -2.20 6.25 19.98
N GLU A 95 -2.98 5.57 19.14
CA GLU A 95 -3.46 4.21 19.39
C GLU A 95 -2.40 3.12 19.03
N GLY A 96 -1.21 3.52 18.62
CA GLY A 96 -0.07 2.64 18.38
C GLY A 96 -0.15 1.85 17.07
N HIS A 97 -0.87 2.36 16.07
CA HIS A 97 -0.81 1.84 14.73
C HIS A 97 0.42 2.37 13.98
N GLU A 98 0.86 1.63 12.97
CA GLU A 98 1.94 2.07 12.09
C GLU A 98 1.40 3.03 11.02
N ILE A 99 2.18 4.09 10.75
CA ILE A 99 1.87 5.04 9.67
C ILE A 99 2.94 4.95 8.60
N GLY A 100 2.54 4.66 7.38
CA GLY A 100 3.35 4.74 6.17
C GLY A 100 2.98 5.95 5.32
N ASN A 101 3.86 6.32 4.40
CA ASN A 101 3.69 7.43 3.47
C ASN A 101 3.09 6.93 2.15
N HIS A 102 1.97 7.57 1.73
CA HIS A 102 1.30 7.26 0.47
C HIS A 102 1.34 8.42 -0.54
N SER A 103 2.43 9.22 -0.51
CA SER A 103 2.62 10.50 -1.21
C SER A 103 1.71 11.63 -0.69
N TYR A 104 1.95 12.86 -1.14
CA TYR A 104 1.14 13.99 -0.71
C TYR A 104 -0.20 14.06 -1.44
N SER A 105 -0.19 13.99 -2.78
CA SER A 105 -1.35 14.24 -3.63
C SER A 105 -1.99 12.99 -4.23
N HIS A 106 -1.55 11.79 -3.84
CA HIS A 106 -1.93 10.51 -4.42
C HIS A 106 -1.75 10.46 -5.96
N THR A 107 -0.83 11.27 -6.50
CA THR A 107 -0.53 11.29 -7.93
C THR A 107 0.31 10.08 -8.34
N ARG A 108 0.02 9.48 -9.50
CA ARG A 108 0.87 8.42 -10.09
C ARG A 108 2.30 8.92 -10.26
N MET A 109 3.28 8.25 -9.63
CA MET A 109 4.68 8.68 -9.56
C MET A 109 5.55 8.16 -10.72
N VAL A 110 4.93 7.58 -11.76
CA VAL A 110 5.61 7.13 -12.98
C VAL A 110 5.94 8.35 -13.86
N LEU A 111 7.18 8.43 -14.35
CA LEU A 111 7.71 9.49 -15.24
C LEU A 111 7.59 10.93 -14.64
N LYS A 112 7.49 11.06 -13.34
CA LYS A 112 7.56 12.35 -12.64
C LYS A 112 9.02 12.79 -12.46
N SER A 113 9.23 14.11 -12.33
CA SER A 113 10.58 14.67 -12.08
C SER A 113 11.10 14.25 -10.70
N PRO A 114 12.42 14.19 -10.51
CA PRO A 114 13.00 13.93 -9.20
C PRO A 114 12.57 14.94 -8.12
N SER A 115 12.42 16.22 -8.46
CA SER A 115 11.93 17.25 -7.52
C SER A 115 10.50 16.99 -7.09
N PHE A 116 9.60 16.67 -8.03
CA PHE A 116 8.22 16.31 -7.71
C PHE A 116 8.16 15.11 -6.74
N ILE A 117 8.92 14.06 -7.01
CA ILE A 117 8.96 12.86 -6.16
C ILE A 117 9.45 13.21 -4.76
N LYS A 118 10.52 14.01 -4.67
CA LYS A 118 11.04 14.47 -3.39
C LYS A 118 9.98 15.24 -2.60
N ASP A 119 9.37 16.26 -3.22
CA ASP A 119 8.39 17.13 -2.57
C ASP A 119 7.16 16.33 -2.06
N GLU A 120 6.64 15.40 -2.86
CA GLU A 120 5.52 14.51 -2.49
C GLU A 120 5.85 13.63 -1.27
N ILE A 121 7.08 13.15 -1.17
CA ILE A 121 7.51 12.27 -0.09
C ILE A 121 7.83 13.08 1.16
N GLU A 122 8.70 14.08 1.07
CA GLU A 122 9.19 14.83 2.22
C GLU A 122 8.07 15.61 2.91
N LYS A 123 7.19 16.27 2.12
CA LYS A 123 6.04 16.98 2.70
C LYS A 123 5.12 16.06 3.49
N THR A 124 4.90 14.84 3.00
CA THR A 124 4.07 13.86 3.71
C THR A 124 4.77 13.31 4.95
N ASP A 125 6.07 13.08 4.88
CA ASP A 125 6.86 12.64 6.04
C ASP A 125 6.80 13.68 7.17
N ASP A 126 6.94 14.97 6.84
CA ASP A 126 6.82 16.07 7.81
C ASP A 126 5.44 16.08 8.48
N LEU A 127 4.38 15.86 7.71
CA LEU A 127 3.00 15.77 8.24
C LEU A 127 2.81 14.55 9.13
N ILE A 128 3.34 13.39 8.73
CA ILE A 128 3.32 12.17 9.55
C ILE A 128 4.05 12.42 10.89
N ARG A 129 5.21 13.07 10.88
CA ARG A 129 5.93 13.40 12.13
C ARG A 129 5.14 14.36 13.04
N GLN A 130 4.33 15.27 12.47
CA GLN A 130 3.47 16.16 13.24
C GLN A 130 2.32 15.42 13.95
N THR A 131 2.00 14.19 13.55
CA THR A 131 1.03 13.35 14.28
C THR A 131 1.58 12.80 15.60
N GLY A 132 2.89 12.91 15.84
CA GLY A 132 3.59 12.28 16.95
C GLY A 132 4.08 10.86 16.65
N TYR A 133 3.93 10.38 15.42
CA TYR A 133 4.47 9.09 15.02
C TYR A 133 5.99 9.12 14.91
N GLU A 134 6.68 8.26 15.67
CA GLU A 134 8.15 8.18 15.73
C GLU A 134 8.74 6.93 15.05
N GLY A 135 7.87 6.00 14.60
CA GLY A 135 8.30 4.75 13.96
C GLY A 135 8.95 4.94 12.58
N GLU A 136 9.41 3.86 11.98
CA GLU A 136 9.89 3.86 10.59
C GLU A 136 8.75 4.21 9.63
N ILE A 137 8.99 5.14 8.69
CA ILE A 137 7.99 5.51 7.69
C ILE A 137 8.31 4.78 6.40
N HIS A 138 7.67 3.65 6.15
CA HIS A 138 7.72 2.98 4.86
C HIS A 138 6.95 3.75 3.78
N PHE A 139 7.23 3.48 2.53
CA PHE A 139 6.57 4.13 1.40
C PHE A 139 5.77 3.12 0.58
N ARG A 140 4.50 3.44 0.32
CA ARG A 140 3.68 2.71 -0.66
C ARG A 140 3.36 3.64 -1.83
N PRO A 141 3.75 3.28 -3.06
CA PRO A 141 3.47 4.12 -4.23
C PRO A 141 1.98 4.10 -4.57
N PRO A 142 1.34 5.26 -4.85
CA PRO A 142 -0.02 5.33 -5.36
C PRO A 142 -0.26 4.37 -6.53
N TYR A 143 -1.37 3.61 -6.48
CA TYR A 143 -1.72 2.56 -7.47
C TYR A 143 -0.69 1.42 -7.58
N GLY A 144 0.25 1.28 -6.63
CA GLY A 144 1.39 0.37 -6.74
C GLY A 144 2.38 0.71 -7.85
N LYS A 145 2.26 1.90 -8.48
CA LYS A 145 2.98 2.24 -9.72
C LYS A 145 4.28 2.99 -9.46
N LYS A 146 5.36 2.45 -10.00
CA LYS A 146 6.73 2.97 -9.89
C LYS A 146 7.52 2.64 -11.15
N LEU A 147 8.62 3.36 -11.44
CA LEU A 147 9.47 3.01 -12.57
C LEU A 147 10.96 3.26 -12.25
N PHE A 148 11.48 4.48 -12.45
CA PHE A 148 12.91 4.78 -12.26
C PHE A 148 13.16 5.71 -11.08
N PHE A 149 12.67 6.95 -11.13
CA PHE A 149 13.05 7.99 -10.18
C PHE A 149 12.52 7.73 -8.77
N LEU A 150 11.31 7.19 -8.62
CA LEU A 150 10.77 6.86 -7.31
C LEU A 150 11.59 5.76 -6.61
N PRO A 151 11.81 4.56 -7.20
CA PRO A 151 12.65 3.54 -6.58
C PRO A 151 14.09 4.03 -6.34
N TYR A 152 14.65 4.83 -7.24
CA TYR A 152 15.98 5.42 -7.05
C TYR A 152 16.02 6.34 -5.83
N TYR A 153 15.04 7.23 -5.68
CA TYR A 153 14.93 8.12 -4.52
C TYR A 153 14.84 7.32 -3.22
N LEU A 154 13.90 6.37 -3.16
CA LEU A 154 13.71 5.52 -1.97
C LEU A 154 14.98 4.73 -1.62
N SER A 155 15.65 4.15 -2.62
CA SER A 155 16.90 3.42 -2.44
C SER A 155 18.02 4.30 -1.88
N LYS A 156 18.12 5.57 -2.30
CA LYS A 156 19.12 6.53 -1.79
C LYS A 156 18.87 6.93 -0.33
N HIS A 157 17.62 6.82 0.13
CA HIS A 157 17.23 7.11 1.50
C HIS A 157 17.02 5.82 2.33
N GLU A 158 17.54 4.68 1.87
CA GLU A 158 17.45 3.35 2.51
C GLU A 158 16.01 2.93 2.86
N ARG A 159 15.04 3.44 2.10
CA ARG A 159 13.63 3.29 2.36
C ARG A 159 13.03 2.14 1.52
N LYS A 160 12.25 1.28 2.17
CA LYS A 160 11.56 0.18 1.50
C LYS A 160 10.31 0.65 0.76
N THR A 161 10.10 0.07 -0.43
CA THR A 161 8.82 0.15 -1.14
C THR A 161 7.94 -0.99 -0.66
N ILE A 162 6.80 -0.68 -0.03
CA ILE A 162 5.85 -1.68 0.42
C ILE A 162 4.68 -1.77 -0.57
N LEU A 163 4.43 -2.97 -1.02
CA LEU A 163 3.31 -3.33 -1.88
C LEU A 163 2.40 -4.30 -1.12
N TRP A 164 1.69 -5.19 -1.82
CA TRP A 164 0.78 -6.17 -1.25
C TRP A 164 0.64 -7.38 -2.17
N ASN A 165 0.21 -8.49 -1.63
CA ASN A 165 -0.13 -9.69 -2.41
C ASN A 165 -1.62 -10.04 -2.36
N VAL A 166 -2.38 -9.51 -1.39
CA VAL A 166 -3.83 -9.72 -1.28
C VAL A 166 -4.57 -8.40 -1.40
N GLU A 167 -5.44 -8.26 -2.42
CA GLU A 167 -6.21 -7.04 -2.73
C GLU A 167 -7.56 -7.44 -3.34
N PRO A 168 -8.60 -7.68 -2.51
CA PRO A 168 -9.92 -8.09 -2.99
C PRO A 168 -10.60 -7.02 -3.86
N GLU A 169 -10.34 -5.74 -3.58
CA GLU A 169 -10.99 -4.60 -4.23
C GLU A 169 -10.53 -4.34 -5.68
N SER A 170 -9.53 -5.07 -6.17
CA SER A 170 -9.17 -5.05 -7.60
C SER A 170 -10.08 -5.93 -8.47
N HIS A 171 -11.07 -6.60 -7.87
CA HIS A 171 -12.03 -7.48 -8.50
C HIS A 171 -13.44 -6.89 -8.46
N PRO A 172 -13.95 -6.31 -9.57
CA PRO A 172 -15.25 -5.61 -9.59
C PRO A 172 -16.43 -6.47 -9.13
N GLU A 173 -16.35 -7.79 -9.28
CA GLU A 173 -17.37 -8.75 -8.83
C GLU A 173 -17.34 -9.02 -7.32
N ILE A 174 -16.32 -8.52 -6.61
CA ILE A 174 -16.06 -8.74 -5.18
C ILE A 174 -16.24 -7.43 -4.39
N GLU A 175 -15.72 -6.30 -4.88
CA GLU A 175 -15.56 -5.04 -4.14
C GLU A 175 -16.85 -4.48 -3.52
N GLY A 176 -18.01 -4.82 -4.06
CA GLY A 176 -19.32 -4.38 -3.59
C GLY A 176 -20.01 -5.30 -2.57
N ASP A 177 -19.31 -6.30 -2.01
CA ASP A 177 -19.87 -7.29 -1.09
C ASP A 177 -18.87 -7.69 0.00
N ALA A 178 -19.16 -7.31 1.24
CA ALA A 178 -18.30 -7.58 2.39
C ALA A 178 -18.01 -9.08 2.62
N ASN A 179 -18.94 -9.98 2.28
CA ASN A 179 -18.71 -11.41 2.43
C ASN A 179 -17.73 -11.91 1.37
N LYS A 180 -17.92 -11.49 0.10
CA LYS A 180 -16.99 -11.85 -0.98
C LYS A 180 -15.58 -11.29 -0.76
N ILE A 181 -15.47 -10.06 -0.24
CA ILE A 181 -14.19 -9.48 0.18
C ILE A 181 -13.54 -10.37 1.23
N THR A 182 -14.29 -10.80 2.25
CA THR A 182 -13.80 -11.67 3.32
C THR A 182 -13.37 -13.03 2.78
N GLU A 183 -14.19 -13.68 1.95
CA GLU A 183 -13.88 -14.97 1.33
C GLU A 183 -12.62 -14.88 0.48
N HIS A 184 -12.49 -13.84 -0.36
CA HIS A 184 -11.31 -13.65 -1.18
C HIS A 184 -10.03 -13.53 -0.34
N VAL A 185 -10.05 -12.76 0.75
CA VAL A 185 -8.90 -12.65 1.67
C VAL A 185 -8.61 -14.01 2.31
N ALA A 186 -9.63 -14.70 2.82
CA ALA A 186 -9.48 -15.99 3.51
C ALA A 186 -8.93 -17.11 2.61
N GLU A 187 -9.23 -17.09 1.31
CA GLU A 187 -8.77 -18.05 0.32
C GLU A 187 -7.36 -17.76 -0.22
N ASN A 188 -6.94 -16.49 -0.22
CA ASN A 188 -5.68 -16.05 -0.82
C ASN A 188 -4.61 -15.67 0.20
N ILE A 189 -4.90 -15.79 1.50
CA ILE A 189 -3.93 -15.51 2.57
C ILE A 189 -2.83 -16.57 2.60
N GLU A 190 -1.59 -16.11 2.74
CA GLU A 190 -0.41 -16.95 2.93
C GLU A 190 0.42 -16.42 4.10
N PRO A 191 1.29 -17.24 4.74
CA PRO A 191 2.27 -16.73 5.69
C PRO A 191 3.06 -15.55 5.12
N GLY A 192 3.12 -14.46 5.88
CA GLY A 192 3.81 -13.24 5.46
C GLY A 192 3.00 -12.30 4.56
N SER A 193 1.72 -12.56 4.31
CA SER A 193 0.89 -11.71 3.43
C SER A 193 0.74 -10.29 3.94
N ILE A 194 0.68 -9.36 2.98
CA ILE A 194 0.29 -7.97 3.17
C ILE A 194 -1.06 -7.78 2.47
N ILE A 195 -2.10 -7.50 3.26
CA ILE A 195 -3.47 -7.31 2.80
C ILE A 195 -3.71 -5.80 2.61
N LEU A 196 -4.19 -5.41 1.44
CA LEU A 196 -4.60 -4.04 1.13
C LEU A 196 -6.12 -3.92 1.13
N LEU A 197 -6.63 -2.94 1.87
CA LEU A 197 -8.02 -2.48 1.84
C LEU A 197 -8.07 -0.95 1.80
N HIS A 198 -9.14 -0.41 1.19
CA HIS A 198 -9.49 1.00 1.23
C HIS A 198 -10.79 1.15 2.02
N VAL A 199 -10.75 1.73 3.21
CA VAL A 199 -11.89 1.79 4.14
C VAL A 199 -12.24 3.23 4.55
N MET A 200 -11.43 4.23 4.14
CA MET A 200 -11.47 5.57 4.71
C MET A 200 -12.60 6.47 4.20
N TYR A 201 -13.27 6.10 3.10
CA TYR A 201 -14.30 6.91 2.45
C TYR A 201 -15.69 6.27 2.55
N GLU A 202 -16.76 7.07 2.54
CA GLU A 202 -18.15 6.60 2.52
C GLU A 202 -18.42 5.59 1.39
N SER A 203 -17.81 5.78 0.23
CA SER A 203 -17.95 4.86 -0.91
C SER A 203 -17.34 3.46 -0.67
N ARG A 204 -16.67 3.24 0.46
CA ARG A 204 -15.98 2.00 0.84
C ARG A 204 -16.65 1.27 2.02
N GLU A 205 -17.96 1.46 2.17
CA GLU A 205 -18.75 0.87 3.26
C GLU A 205 -18.64 -0.67 3.31
N GLU A 206 -18.67 -1.35 2.17
CA GLU A 206 -18.55 -2.82 2.14
C GLU A 206 -17.13 -3.29 2.51
N SER A 207 -16.10 -2.57 2.12
CA SER A 207 -14.73 -2.83 2.58
C SER A 207 -14.61 -2.64 4.09
N LEU A 208 -15.17 -1.57 4.65
CA LEU A 208 -15.18 -1.32 6.10
C LEU A 208 -15.92 -2.45 6.85
N LYS A 209 -17.11 -2.84 6.40
CA LYS A 209 -17.88 -3.97 6.98
C LYS A 209 -17.14 -5.31 6.92
N SER A 210 -16.26 -5.49 5.94
CA SER A 210 -15.50 -6.73 5.80
C SER A 210 -14.38 -6.86 6.82
N VAL A 211 -13.86 -5.75 7.39
CA VAL A 211 -12.66 -5.76 8.26
C VAL A 211 -12.81 -6.71 9.44
N LYS A 212 -13.89 -6.57 10.23
CA LYS A 212 -14.14 -7.43 11.41
C LYS A 212 -14.28 -8.91 11.00
N LYS A 213 -14.93 -9.18 9.86
CA LYS A 213 -15.10 -10.54 9.34
C LYS A 213 -13.76 -11.14 8.89
N ILE A 214 -12.93 -10.36 8.22
CA ILE A 214 -11.57 -10.75 7.81
C ILE A 214 -10.76 -11.11 9.07
N ILE A 215 -10.74 -10.23 10.08
CA ILE A 215 -10.00 -10.47 11.32
C ILE A 215 -10.45 -11.79 11.97
N SER A 216 -11.76 -12.00 12.13
CA SER A 216 -12.32 -13.23 12.71
C SER A 216 -11.91 -14.46 11.90
N SER A 217 -12.09 -14.43 10.58
CA SER A 217 -11.74 -15.56 9.70
C SER A 217 -10.25 -15.90 9.73
N LEU A 218 -9.37 -14.89 9.77
CA LEU A 218 -7.93 -15.10 9.84
C LEU A 218 -7.48 -15.64 11.21
N LYS A 219 -8.09 -15.17 12.30
CA LYS A 219 -7.88 -15.73 13.64
C LYS A 219 -8.27 -17.21 13.72
N GLU A 220 -9.41 -17.60 13.11
CA GLU A 220 -9.87 -18.99 13.03
C GLU A 220 -8.90 -19.87 12.22
N GLN A 221 -8.27 -19.33 11.20
CA GLN A 221 -7.21 -19.99 10.44
C GLN A 221 -5.86 -20.04 11.16
N GLY A 222 -5.75 -19.40 12.35
CA GLY A 222 -4.55 -19.36 13.18
C GLY A 222 -3.55 -18.30 12.76
N TYR A 223 -3.97 -17.27 12.00
CA TYR A 223 -3.10 -16.13 11.68
C TYR A 223 -3.05 -15.11 12.81
N HIS A 224 -1.87 -14.58 13.05
CA HIS A 224 -1.65 -13.39 13.88
C HIS A 224 -1.50 -12.16 12.96
N MET A 225 -2.33 -11.14 13.18
CA MET A 225 -2.27 -9.90 12.42
C MET A 225 -1.38 -8.88 13.14
N THR A 226 -0.53 -8.19 12.37
CA THR A 226 0.46 -7.27 12.90
C THR A 226 0.68 -6.09 11.93
N THR A 227 1.54 -5.14 12.30
CA THR A 227 1.98 -4.07 11.42
C THR A 227 2.99 -4.56 10.38
N VAL A 228 3.23 -3.79 9.33
CA VAL A 228 4.24 -4.12 8.31
C VAL A 228 5.64 -4.18 8.93
N SER A 229 6.01 -3.21 9.78
CA SER A 229 7.32 -3.23 10.44
C SER A 229 7.54 -4.46 11.32
N GLU A 230 6.52 -4.90 12.06
CA GLU A 230 6.61 -6.14 12.84
C GLU A 230 6.65 -7.37 11.91
N LEU A 231 5.82 -7.42 10.87
CA LEU A 231 5.84 -8.50 9.88
C LEU A 231 7.23 -8.70 9.28
N LEU A 232 7.94 -7.61 8.95
CA LEU A 232 9.27 -7.68 8.38
C LEU A 232 10.34 -8.24 9.33
N LYS A 233 10.10 -8.29 10.63
CA LYS A 233 11.00 -8.94 11.60
C LYS A 233 10.93 -10.47 11.56
N HIS A 234 9.84 -11.03 11.03
CA HIS A 234 9.67 -12.47 10.80
C HIS A 234 10.29 -12.94 9.47
N GLN A 235 10.84 -12.02 8.67
CA GLN A 235 11.48 -12.36 7.40
C GLN A 235 12.81 -13.09 7.65
N LYS A 236 13.00 -14.23 6.94
CA LYS A 236 14.22 -15.06 6.99
C LYS A 236 15.38 -14.45 6.20
#